data_a525fdcd5076fe1b7e95c998e87aaf83
#
_entry.id   a525fdcd5076fe1b7e95c998e87aaf83
#
_cell.length_a   1.000
_cell.length_b   1.000
_cell.length_c   1.000
_cell.angle_alpha   90.00
_cell.angle_beta   90.00
_cell.angle_gamma   90.00
#
_symmetry.space_group_name_H-M   'P 1'
#
loop_
_entity.id
_entity.type
_entity.pdbx_description
1 polymer ?
#
loop_
_entity_poly.entity_id
_entity_poly.type
_entity_poly.pdbx_seq_one_letter_code
_entity_poly.pdbx_strand_id
1 'polypeptide(L)'
;MKHAKILGIVGWSGSGKTTLITKLIPVLLGRGLQVATLKHAHHAFDVDQPGKDSYEHRKAGASEVIVSSARRWVQMHEVGTGKEATLAELLGRLSPCDLVLIEGFKTERHPKLEIFRQAAQKSPLHPEDDRIVAIASDQEFPGAGVPVVDLNNMEAVADLVCERAQSMESVLATLGGVTTM
;
A
#
# COMPACT_ATOMS: atom_id res chain seq x y z
N MET A 1 -6.52 -16.65 -1.47
CA MET A 1 -5.56 -15.56 -1.21
C MET A 1 -4.10 -16.02 -1.03
N LYS A 2 -3.78 -17.31 -1.19
CA LYS A 2 -2.46 -17.88 -0.89
C LYS A 2 -1.29 -17.44 -1.80
N HIS A 3 -1.54 -16.69 -2.88
CA HIS A 3 -0.49 -16.39 -3.85
C HIS A 3 -0.14 -14.90 -4.00
N ALA A 4 -0.87 -13.99 -3.36
CA ALA A 4 -0.56 -12.58 -3.43
C ALA A 4 0.81 -12.28 -2.84
N LYS A 5 1.60 -11.46 -3.55
CA LYS A 5 2.82 -10.87 -3.01
C LYS A 5 2.53 -9.46 -2.50
N ILE A 6 3.32 -8.99 -1.53
CA ILE A 6 3.13 -7.70 -0.87
C ILE A 6 4.41 -6.90 -0.93
N LEU A 7 4.32 -5.62 -1.29
CA LEU A 7 5.39 -4.64 -1.14
C LEU A 7 4.81 -3.28 -0.72
N GLY A 8 5.39 -2.69 0.31
CA GLY A 8 5.09 -1.32 0.73
C GLY A 8 5.83 -0.30 -0.14
N ILE A 9 5.22 0.85 -0.31
CA ILE A 9 5.82 2.02 -0.96
C ILE A 9 5.91 3.11 0.10
N VAL A 10 7.13 3.44 0.51
CA VAL A 10 7.39 4.42 1.56
C VAL A 10 8.23 5.59 1.05
N GLY A 11 8.32 6.64 1.83
CA GLY A 11 9.03 7.87 1.50
C GLY A 11 8.38 9.06 2.19
N TRP A 12 9.06 10.18 2.22
CA TRP A 12 8.56 11.40 2.83
C TRP A 12 7.32 11.96 2.13
N SER A 13 6.58 12.83 2.81
CA SER A 13 5.49 13.57 2.18
C SER A 13 6.03 14.34 0.97
N GLY A 14 5.31 14.31 -0.16
CA GLY A 14 5.77 14.94 -1.40
C GLY A 14 6.83 14.17 -2.20
N SER A 15 7.31 13.01 -1.74
CA SER A 15 8.32 12.21 -2.49
C SER A 15 7.81 11.61 -3.81
N GLY A 16 6.50 11.68 -4.07
CA GLY A 16 5.91 11.17 -5.32
C GLY A 16 5.42 9.72 -5.25
N LYS A 17 5.13 9.18 -4.06
CA LYS A 17 4.58 7.81 -3.87
C LYS A 17 3.36 7.55 -4.74
N THR A 18 2.35 8.39 -4.62
CA THR A 18 1.11 8.26 -5.40
C THR A 18 1.39 8.35 -6.90
N THR A 19 2.28 9.26 -7.33
CA THR A 19 2.68 9.40 -8.74
C THR A 19 3.38 8.13 -9.24
N LEU A 20 4.28 7.54 -8.45
CA LEU A 20 4.93 6.29 -8.83
C LEU A 20 3.89 5.16 -8.94
N ILE A 21 3.05 4.97 -7.93
CA ILE A 21 2.03 3.90 -7.91
C ILE A 21 1.11 4.02 -9.13
N THR A 22 0.64 5.22 -9.47
CA THR A 22 -0.25 5.43 -10.61
C THR A 22 0.40 5.15 -11.97
N LYS A 23 1.73 5.33 -12.09
CA LYS A 23 2.49 4.97 -13.29
C LYS A 23 2.87 3.48 -13.31
N LEU A 24 3.14 2.89 -12.16
CA LEU A 24 3.54 1.50 -12.00
C LEU A 24 2.40 0.51 -12.28
N ILE A 25 1.18 0.82 -11.81
CA ILE A 25 0.01 -0.05 -11.99
C ILE A 25 -0.21 -0.43 -13.46
N PRO A 26 -0.23 0.48 -14.45
CA PRO A 26 -0.40 0.10 -15.85
C PRO A 26 0.69 -0.86 -16.37
N VAL A 27 1.94 -0.70 -15.94
CA VAL A 27 3.04 -1.59 -16.31
C VAL A 27 2.81 -3.00 -15.75
N LEU A 28 2.44 -3.10 -14.48
CA LEU A 28 2.13 -4.39 -13.85
C LEU A 28 0.90 -5.08 -14.48
N LEU A 29 -0.15 -4.31 -14.79
CA LEU A 29 -1.31 -4.83 -15.53
C LEU A 29 -0.94 -5.32 -16.93
N GLY A 30 -0.05 -4.60 -17.64
CA GLY A 30 0.49 -5.03 -18.94
C GLY A 30 1.27 -6.34 -18.88
N ARG A 31 1.79 -6.72 -17.71
CA ARG A 31 2.44 -8.02 -17.42
C ARG A 31 1.44 -9.12 -17.02
N GLY A 32 0.14 -8.84 -17.05
CA GLY A 32 -0.93 -9.77 -16.72
C GLY A 32 -1.21 -9.93 -15.23
N LEU A 33 -0.62 -9.07 -14.36
CA LEU A 33 -0.82 -9.14 -12.91
C LEU A 33 -2.11 -8.43 -12.49
N GLN A 34 -2.86 -9.03 -11.57
CA GLN A 34 -3.95 -8.37 -10.85
C GLN A 34 -3.36 -7.63 -9.64
N VAL A 35 -3.50 -6.30 -9.62
CA VAL A 35 -2.91 -5.43 -8.60
C VAL A 35 -4.00 -4.87 -7.69
N ALA A 36 -3.84 -5.04 -6.39
CA ALA A 36 -4.60 -4.34 -5.36
C ALA A 36 -3.73 -3.26 -4.71
N THR A 37 -4.36 -2.22 -4.20
CA THR A 37 -3.67 -1.18 -3.42
C THR A 37 -4.31 -1.01 -2.06
N LEU A 38 -3.49 -0.73 -1.05
CA LEU A 38 -3.91 -0.40 0.29
C LEU A 38 -3.21 0.90 0.69
N LYS A 39 -3.98 1.89 1.14
CA LYS A 39 -3.43 3.19 1.52
C LYS A 39 -3.80 3.52 2.96
N HIS A 40 -2.80 3.85 3.77
CA HIS A 40 -2.99 4.42 5.10
C HIS A 40 -3.13 5.94 4.99
N ALA A 41 -4.25 6.47 5.45
CA ALA A 41 -4.48 7.92 5.52
C ALA A 41 -4.13 8.42 6.93
N HIS A 42 -3.31 9.47 7.01
CA HIS A 42 -2.93 10.09 8.30
C HIS A 42 -3.97 11.06 8.85
N HIS A 43 -4.98 11.39 8.06
CA HIS A 43 -6.07 12.29 8.42
C HIS A 43 -7.40 11.63 8.12
N ALA A 44 -8.47 12.11 8.77
CA ALA A 44 -9.82 11.68 8.44
C ALA A 44 -10.06 11.82 6.93
N PHE A 45 -10.59 10.78 6.33
CA PHE A 45 -10.97 10.76 4.91
C PHE A 45 -12.42 10.33 4.79
N ASP A 46 -13.08 10.80 3.75
CA ASP A 46 -14.40 10.31 3.37
C ASP A 46 -14.38 9.94 1.88
N VAL A 47 -14.98 8.81 1.54
CA VAL A 47 -15.17 8.35 0.16
C VAL A 47 -16.62 8.55 -0.28
N ASP A 48 -17.47 8.97 0.64
CA ASP A 48 -18.90 9.21 0.43
C ASP A 48 -19.19 10.68 0.19
N GLN A 49 -20.38 10.99 -0.28
CA GLN A 49 -20.78 12.36 -0.60
C GLN A 49 -21.97 12.79 0.27
N PRO A 50 -21.89 13.95 0.97
CA PRO A 50 -23.03 14.51 1.69
C PRO A 50 -24.29 14.57 0.83
N GLY A 51 -25.43 14.17 1.41
CA GLY A 51 -26.72 14.15 0.73
C GLY A 51 -27.00 12.90 -0.11
N LYS A 52 -26.13 11.89 -0.08
CA LYS A 52 -26.41 10.55 -0.62
C LYS A 52 -26.96 9.64 0.47
N ASP A 53 -27.77 8.67 0.08
CA ASP A 53 -28.42 7.75 1.02
C ASP A 53 -27.41 7.01 1.91
N SER A 54 -26.28 6.57 1.32
CA SER A 54 -25.20 5.93 2.06
C SER A 54 -24.60 6.84 3.14
N TYR A 55 -24.43 8.11 2.84
CA TYR A 55 -23.95 9.11 3.80
C TYR A 55 -24.93 9.31 4.94
N GLU A 56 -26.24 9.41 4.63
CA GLU A 56 -27.28 9.57 5.65
C GLU A 56 -27.42 8.30 6.52
N HIS A 57 -27.23 7.10 5.96
CA HIS A 57 -27.21 5.85 6.75
C HIS A 57 -26.06 5.87 7.77
N ARG A 58 -24.84 6.25 7.36
CA ARG A 58 -23.69 6.36 8.28
C ARG A 58 -23.94 7.41 9.35
N LYS A 59 -24.43 8.57 8.97
CA LYS A 59 -24.79 9.64 9.91
C LYS A 59 -25.86 9.23 10.92
N ALA A 60 -26.78 8.37 10.53
CA ALA A 60 -27.81 7.81 11.40
C ALA A 60 -27.28 6.76 12.38
N GLY A 61 -25.98 6.36 12.23
CA GLY A 61 -25.31 5.44 13.16
C GLY A 61 -25.11 4.03 12.63
N ALA A 62 -25.27 3.79 11.32
CA ALA A 62 -24.92 2.50 10.74
C ALA A 62 -23.40 2.26 10.88
N SER A 63 -23.01 1.17 11.54
CA SER A 63 -21.62 0.78 11.72
C SER A 63 -20.94 0.31 10.42
N GLU A 64 -21.75 -0.10 9.45
CA GLU A 64 -21.28 -0.59 8.16
C GLU A 64 -22.29 -0.29 7.06
N VAL A 65 -21.81 0.16 5.90
CA VAL A 65 -22.64 0.43 4.74
C VAL A 65 -22.00 -0.19 3.50
N ILE A 66 -22.76 -0.98 2.74
CA ILE A 66 -22.37 -1.50 1.45
C ILE A 66 -23.18 -0.80 0.36
N VAL A 67 -22.47 -0.17 -0.59
CA VAL A 67 -23.07 0.39 -1.79
C VAL A 67 -22.67 -0.46 -2.99
N SER A 68 -23.63 -0.93 -3.76
CA SER A 68 -23.38 -1.83 -4.89
C SER A 68 -24.06 -1.35 -6.17
N SER A 69 -23.38 -1.56 -7.29
CA SER A 69 -23.88 -1.35 -8.65
C SER A 69 -23.39 -2.46 -9.58
N ALA A 70 -23.85 -2.49 -10.82
CA ALA A 70 -23.39 -3.47 -11.82
C ALA A 70 -21.88 -3.40 -12.15
N ARG A 71 -21.21 -2.30 -11.81
CA ARG A 71 -19.79 -2.08 -12.15
C ARG A 71 -18.86 -2.00 -10.95
N ARG A 72 -19.40 -1.74 -9.76
CA ARG A 72 -18.60 -1.41 -8.58
C ARG A 72 -19.41 -1.64 -7.32
N TRP A 73 -18.74 -2.09 -6.29
CA TRP A 73 -19.25 -2.04 -4.93
C TRP A 73 -18.18 -1.47 -3.98
N VAL A 74 -18.62 -0.93 -2.86
CA VAL A 74 -17.76 -0.42 -1.79
C VAL A 74 -18.38 -0.82 -0.45
N GLN A 75 -17.53 -1.17 0.50
CA GLN A 75 -17.89 -1.38 1.90
C GLN A 75 -17.21 -0.28 2.73
N MET A 76 -17.98 0.45 3.47
CA MET A 76 -17.53 1.45 4.43
C MET A 76 -17.77 0.91 5.83
N HIS A 77 -16.74 0.85 6.64
CA HIS A 77 -16.80 0.39 8.03
C HIS A 77 -16.41 1.56 8.94
N GLU A 78 -17.34 1.95 9.82
CA GLU A 78 -17.11 3.01 10.80
C GLU A 78 -16.43 2.43 12.04
N VAL A 79 -15.17 2.80 12.28
CA VAL A 79 -14.39 2.32 13.44
C VAL A 79 -14.95 2.89 14.75
N GLY A 80 -15.59 4.05 14.70
CA GLY A 80 -16.16 4.71 15.87
C GLY A 80 -15.10 5.01 16.95
N THR A 81 -15.35 4.54 18.17
CA THR A 81 -14.41 4.59 19.31
C THR A 81 -13.50 3.36 19.40
N GLY A 82 -13.58 2.47 18.43
CA GLY A 82 -12.78 1.25 18.36
C GLY A 82 -11.32 1.51 18.04
N LYS A 83 -10.54 0.43 17.95
CA LYS A 83 -9.15 0.51 17.50
C LYS A 83 -9.10 0.57 15.99
N GLU A 84 -8.15 1.33 15.46
CA GLU A 84 -7.83 1.31 14.04
C GLU A 84 -7.55 -0.13 13.56
N ALA A 85 -8.05 -0.48 12.37
CA ALA A 85 -7.81 -1.78 11.79
C ALA A 85 -6.32 -1.98 11.50
N THR A 86 -5.79 -3.12 11.91
CA THR A 86 -4.41 -3.50 11.66
C THR A 86 -4.15 -3.77 10.17
N LEU A 87 -2.90 -3.66 9.73
CA LEU A 87 -2.54 -4.03 8.36
C LEU A 87 -2.94 -5.47 8.04
N ALA A 88 -2.77 -6.40 8.99
CA ALA A 88 -3.15 -7.81 8.80
C ALA A 88 -4.66 -7.99 8.55
N GLU A 89 -5.51 -7.30 9.33
CA GLU A 89 -6.96 -7.32 9.13
C GLU A 89 -7.36 -6.73 7.77
N LEU A 90 -6.76 -5.61 7.37
CA LEU A 90 -7.04 -4.97 6.08
C LEU A 90 -6.60 -5.84 4.90
N LEU A 91 -5.44 -6.49 4.99
CA LEU A 91 -4.99 -7.46 3.99
C LEU A 91 -5.97 -8.62 3.85
N GLY A 92 -6.58 -9.06 4.95
CA GLY A 92 -7.62 -10.11 4.95
C GLY A 92 -8.92 -9.71 4.27
N ARG A 93 -9.18 -8.41 4.04
CA ARG A 93 -10.38 -7.90 3.36
C ARG A 93 -10.24 -7.83 1.84
N LEU A 94 -9.02 -7.96 1.31
CA LEU A 94 -8.78 -7.88 -0.13
C LEU A 94 -9.31 -9.13 -0.86
N SER A 95 -9.86 -8.91 -2.04
CA SER A 95 -10.16 -9.99 -2.98
C SER A 95 -8.86 -10.63 -3.49
N PRO A 96 -8.90 -11.88 -4.03
CA PRO A 96 -7.73 -12.51 -4.64
C PRO A 96 -7.08 -11.61 -5.69
N CYS A 97 -5.75 -11.48 -5.61
CA CYS A 97 -4.92 -10.71 -6.53
C CYS A 97 -3.50 -11.29 -6.55
N ASP A 98 -2.64 -10.82 -7.46
CA ASP A 98 -1.26 -11.29 -7.58
C ASP A 98 -0.30 -10.42 -6.75
N LEU A 99 -0.57 -9.12 -6.68
CA LEU A 99 0.30 -8.16 -5.99
C LEU A 99 -0.52 -7.13 -5.22
N VAL A 100 -0.10 -6.85 -3.99
CA VAL A 100 -0.62 -5.76 -3.16
C VAL A 100 0.45 -4.69 -2.99
N LEU A 101 0.17 -3.48 -3.44
CA LEU A 101 1.00 -2.31 -3.18
C LEU A 101 0.42 -1.53 -1.99
N ILE A 102 1.22 -1.36 -0.94
CA ILE A 102 0.80 -0.67 0.28
C ILE A 102 1.43 0.73 0.31
N GLU A 103 0.62 1.77 0.30
CA GLU A 103 1.07 3.15 0.52
C GLU A 103 0.91 3.54 1.99
N GLY A 104 1.99 3.87 2.66
CA GLY A 104 1.99 4.19 4.10
C GLY A 104 2.39 2.99 4.96
N PHE A 105 1.81 2.87 6.16
CA PHE A 105 2.16 1.84 7.15
C PHE A 105 3.68 1.73 7.39
N LYS A 106 4.34 2.87 7.57
CA LYS A 106 5.82 2.96 7.65
C LYS A 106 6.40 2.13 8.78
N THR A 107 5.70 2.05 9.91
CA THR A 107 6.13 1.34 11.12
C THR A 107 5.89 -0.16 11.08
N GLU A 108 5.05 -0.62 10.15
CA GLU A 108 4.69 -2.03 10.04
C GLU A 108 5.83 -2.87 9.43
N ARG A 109 5.90 -4.13 9.85
CA ARG A 109 7.00 -5.04 9.50
C ARG A 109 6.74 -5.83 8.21
N HIS A 110 6.61 -5.12 7.08
CA HIS A 110 6.50 -5.71 5.75
C HIS A 110 7.62 -5.17 4.84
N PRO A 111 7.97 -5.86 3.74
CA PRO A 111 9.00 -5.37 2.82
C PRO A 111 8.57 -4.07 2.16
N LYS A 112 9.51 -3.14 2.00
CA LYS A 112 9.23 -1.79 1.51
C LYS A 112 10.21 -1.38 0.40
N LEU A 113 9.70 -0.67 -0.59
CA LEU A 113 10.45 0.13 -1.55
C LEU A 113 10.43 1.59 -1.08
N GLU A 114 11.58 2.16 -0.82
CA GLU A 114 11.68 3.59 -0.54
C GLU A 114 11.66 4.39 -1.85
N ILE A 115 10.84 5.44 -1.89
CA ILE A 115 10.94 6.49 -2.91
C ILE A 115 11.72 7.65 -2.33
N PHE A 116 12.88 7.90 -2.91
CA PHE A 116 13.73 9.01 -2.54
C PHE A 116 13.86 10.00 -3.69
N ARG A 117 13.75 11.29 -3.36
CA ARG A 117 14.05 12.40 -4.27
C ARG A 117 14.96 13.39 -3.57
N GLN A 118 16.06 13.75 -4.23
CA GLN A 118 17.00 14.73 -3.73
C GLN A 118 16.32 16.08 -3.43
N ALA A 119 15.37 16.49 -4.28
CA ALA A 119 14.60 17.72 -4.10
C ALA A 119 13.78 17.78 -2.81
N ALA A 120 13.50 16.64 -2.16
CA ALA A 120 12.77 16.60 -0.89
C ALA A 120 13.61 17.11 0.29
N GLN A 121 14.93 17.24 0.16
CA GLN A 121 15.87 17.70 1.20
C GLN A 121 15.68 16.98 2.54
N LYS A 122 15.39 15.69 2.51
CA LYS A 122 15.20 14.83 3.67
C LYS A 122 16.24 13.71 3.66
N SER A 123 16.58 13.21 4.84
CA SER A 123 17.41 12.02 4.94
C SER A 123 16.67 10.80 4.39
N PRO A 124 17.37 9.86 3.74
CA PRO A 124 16.77 8.59 3.33
C PRO A 124 16.28 7.81 4.55
N LEU A 125 15.27 6.97 4.36
CA LEU A 125 14.68 6.14 5.41
C LEU A 125 15.41 4.80 5.56
N HIS A 126 15.99 4.27 4.48
CA HIS A 126 16.56 2.92 4.43
C HIS A 126 17.65 2.64 5.48
N PRO A 127 18.47 3.59 5.96
CA PRO A 127 19.43 3.28 7.02
C PRO A 127 18.78 2.99 8.37
N GLU A 128 17.56 3.48 8.60
CA GLU A 128 16.83 3.39 9.87
C GLU A 128 15.74 2.30 9.87
N ASP A 129 15.45 1.69 8.70
CA ASP A 129 14.40 0.67 8.55
C ASP A 129 14.92 -0.53 7.75
N ASP A 130 15.23 -1.61 8.44
CA ASP A 130 15.70 -2.90 7.89
C ASP A 130 14.68 -3.59 6.97
N ARG A 131 13.45 -3.11 6.91
CA ARG A 131 12.40 -3.59 6.02
C ARG A 131 12.40 -2.90 4.66
N ILE A 132 13.21 -1.86 4.47
CA ILE A 132 13.42 -1.28 3.15
C ILE A 132 14.38 -2.20 2.40
N VAL A 133 13.83 -2.91 1.42
CA VAL A 133 14.52 -3.95 0.64
C VAL A 133 15.00 -3.44 -0.72
N ALA A 134 14.63 -2.20 -1.08
CA ALA A 134 14.99 -1.57 -2.35
C ALA A 134 14.71 -0.05 -2.30
N ILE A 135 15.36 0.71 -3.20
CA ILE A 135 15.20 2.15 -3.33
C ILE A 135 14.90 2.50 -4.80
N ALA A 136 13.89 3.34 -5.02
CA ALA A 136 13.68 4.05 -6.29
C ALA A 136 14.03 5.52 -6.10
N SER A 137 15.02 6.01 -6.84
CA SER A 137 15.61 7.34 -6.61
C SER A 137 15.94 8.08 -7.91
N ASP A 138 16.03 9.40 -7.84
CA ASP A 138 16.57 10.26 -8.87
C ASP A 138 18.08 10.55 -8.70
N GLN A 139 18.72 9.88 -7.75
CA GLN A 139 20.16 9.92 -7.54
C GLN A 139 20.74 8.57 -7.17
N GLU A 140 22.05 8.41 -7.28
CA GLU A 140 22.77 7.24 -6.83
C GLU A 140 22.88 7.18 -5.31
N PHE A 141 22.92 5.94 -4.77
CA PHE A 141 23.18 5.65 -3.36
C PHE A 141 24.33 4.67 -3.23
N PRO A 142 25.59 5.11 -3.39
CA PRO A 142 26.74 4.24 -3.19
C PRO A 142 26.75 3.68 -1.77
N GLY A 143 26.82 2.35 -1.66
CA GLY A 143 26.84 1.68 -0.36
C GLY A 143 25.50 1.53 0.34
N ALA A 144 24.37 1.70 -0.35
CA ALA A 144 23.02 1.51 0.23
C ALA A 144 22.75 0.11 0.82
N GLY A 145 23.52 -0.92 0.39
CA GLY A 145 23.32 -2.29 0.84
C GLY A 145 22.04 -2.97 0.28
N VAL A 146 21.23 -2.21 -0.45
CA VAL A 146 20.01 -2.68 -1.13
C VAL A 146 20.03 -2.19 -2.58
N PRO A 147 19.31 -2.88 -3.51
CA PRO A 147 19.21 -2.43 -4.90
C PRO A 147 18.61 -1.02 -5.01
N VAL A 148 19.18 -0.25 -5.93
CA VAL A 148 18.72 1.10 -6.27
C VAL A 148 18.38 1.14 -7.75
N VAL A 149 17.22 1.70 -8.10
CA VAL A 149 16.79 1.90 -9.49
C VAL A 149 16.41 3.36 -9.72
N ASP A 150 16.55 3.80 -10.97
CA ASP A 150 16.01 5.11 -11.39
C ASP A 150 14.48 5.10 -11.26
N LEU A 151 13.96 5.99 -10.42
CA LEU A 151 12.53 6.12 -10.16
C LEU A 151 11.72 6.54 -11.40
N ASN A 152 12.37 6.99 -12.49
CA ASN A 152 11.73 7.33 -13.75
C ASN A 152 11.68 6.13 -14.72
N ASN A 153 12.45 5.09 -14.48
CA ASN A 153 12.43 3.85 -15.26
C ASN A 153 11.37 2.87 -14.68
N MET A 154 10.11 3.02 -15.12
CA MET A 154 9.00 2.23 -14.59
C MET A 154 9.14 0.72 -14.81
N GLU A 155 9.79 0.28 -15.89
CA GLU A 155 10.06 -1.15 -16.11
C GLU A 155 11.02 -1.70 -15.08
N ALA A 156 12.14 -1.01 -14.82
CA ALA A 156 13.08 -1.42 -13.79
C ALA A 156 12.47 -1.38 -12.38
N VAL A 157 11.61 -0.39 -12.10
CA VAL A 157 10.84 -0.35 -10.84
C VAL A 157 9.90 -1.54 -10.74
N ALA A 158 9.19 -1.89 -11.82
CA ALA A 158 8.28 -3.04 -11.84
C ALA A 158 9.02 -4.37 -11.63
N ASP A 159 10.19 -4.55 -12.26
CA ASP A 159 11.05 -5.71 -12.05
C ASP A 159 11.44 -5.85 -10.58
N LEU A 160 11.92 -4.78 -9.99
CA LEU A 160 12.35 -4.74 -8.60
C LEU A 160 11.20 -5.00 -7.64
N VAL A 161 10.00 -4.45 -7.91
CA VAL A 161 8.79 -4.70 -7.14
C VAL A 161 8.41 -6.18 -7.18
N CYS A 162 8.38 -6.81 -8.35
CA CYS A 162 8.05 -8.23 -8.50
C CYS A 162 9.08 -9.15 -7.82
N GLU A 163 10.36 -8.77 -7.88
CA GLU A 163 11.46 -9.51 -7.25
C GLU A 163 11.41 -9.42 -5.72
N ARG A 164 11.21 -8.24 -5.17
CA ARG A 164 11.31 -7.95 -3.73
C ARG A 164 10.03 -8.14 -2.95
N ALA A 165 8.88 -8.22 -3.61
CA ALA A 165 7.61 -8.49 -2.95
C ALA A 165 7.63 -9.89 -2.31
N GLN A 166 7.18 -9.97 -1.05
CA GLN A 166 7.09 -11.21 -0.28
C GLN A 166 5.68 -11.77 -0.30
N SER A 167 5.55 -13.09 -0.08
CA SER A 167 4.23 -13.73 -0.04
C SER A 167 3.37 -13.16 1.10
N MET A 168 2.06 -13.08 0.86
CA MET A 168 1.06 -12.70 1.87
C MET A 168 1.24 -13.50 3.17
N GLU A 169 1.47 -14.80 3.06
CA GLU A 169 1.67 -15.69 4.20
C GLU A 169 2.88 -15.27 5.05
N SER A 170 4.03 -15.01 4.41
CA SER A 170 5.24 -14.55 5.09
C SER A 170 5.03 -13.23 5.80
N VAL A 171 4.36 -12.27 5.13
CA VAL A 171 4.08 -10.95 5.71
C VAL A 171 3.12 -11.06 6.89
N LEU A 172 2.03 -11.83 6.78
CA LEU A 172 1.08 -12.03 7.87
C LEU A 172 1.74 -12.71 9.09
N ALA A 173 2.63 -13.68 8.87
CA ALA A 173 3.39 -14.28 9.95
C ALA A 173 4.27 -13.25 10.69
N THR A 174 4.87 -12.32 9.96
CA THR A 174 5.71 -11.25 10.53
C THR A 174 4.89 -10.18 11.27
N LEU A 175 3.66 -9.89 10.81
CA LEU A 175 2.75 -8.93 11.44
C LEU A 175 2.12 -9.45 12.74
N GLY A 176 2.40 -10.68 13.15
CA GLY A 176 1.79 -11.31 14.33
C GLY A 176 0.40 -11.86 14.03
N GLY A 177 0.29 -12.62 12.94
CA GLY A 177 -0.93 -13.06 12.27
C GLY A 177 -2.10 -13.33 13.19
N VAL A 178 -3.24 -12.75 12.86
CA VAL A 178 -4.53 -13.16 13.40
C VAL A 178 -4.75 -14.61 12.97
N THR A 179 -4.66 -15.52 13.93
CA THR A 179 -5.13 -16.90 13.75
C THR A 179 -6.60 -16.81 13.45
N THR A 180 -6.99 -17.04 12.22
CA THR A 180 -8.39 -17.18 11.82
C THR A 180 -9.00 -18.31 12.64
N MET A 181 -9.91 -17.96 13.57
CA MET A 181 -10.87 -18.92 14.11
C MET A 181 -11.94 -19.24 13.06
#